data_15169bd497913406b80770e73997ad49
#
_entry.id   15169bd497913406b80770e73997ad49
#
_cell.length_a   1.000
_cell.length_b   1.000
_cell.length_c   1.000
_cell.angle_alpha   90.00
_cell.angle_beta   90.00
_cell.angle_gamma   90.00
#
_symmetry.space_group_name_H-M   'P 1'
#
loop_
_entity.id
_entity.type
_entity.pdbx_description
1 polymer ?
#
loop_
_entity_poly.entity_id
_entity_poly.type
_entity_poly.pdbx_seq_one_letter_code
_entity_poly.pdbx_strand_id
1 'polypeptide(L)'
;MSKQTAVASRIQISQEQKTLMLSMELGETDWLLGFASAYGQKPLRRKIRSRDRQALMREIARAKAVLGLEPGVRVVSCYEAGREGFWLHRFLESEGVESLVVDSASIEVNRKKRRAKTDRVDLVGLLDLLSRHLAGSAKPVWSVVRVPSLEDEDRRHLHRELKLAKKDRTRVSHRMKGLLANQGQTLDLRGDLAAQLGGMRQWDGSALPPGLRGRLDRYLGEYQYFTKRIHELETERRRMLREEKSPVLEKVLQLYSLRALGINSSWMLTTEFFGWRDFRNGKQVGKMAGLTPTPFDSGTREREQGIGKDGSRWVRGGAIELAWGWLRFQPESALSQWYMRRFGSGSKRLRKIGIVALARKLLIALWRFLETGVIPEGARLKTDLRLR
;
A
#
# COMPACT_ATOMS: atom_id res chain seq x y z
N MET A 1 -6.43 46.15 -27.71
CA MET A 1 -5.41 45.10 -27.94
C MET A 1 -6.06 43.74 -27.75
N SER A 2 -6.11 42.94 -28.80
CA SER A 2 -7.04 41.83 -29.00
C SER A 2 -6.67 40.58 -28.23
N LYS A 3 -7.68 39.77 -27.81
CA LYS A 3 -7.53 38.44 -27.19
C LYS A 3 -6.64 37.44 -27.98
N GLN A 4 -6.44 37.70 -29.26
CA GLN A 4 -5.56 36.90 -30.12
C GLN A 4 -4.07 37.10 -29.81
N THR A 5 -3.63 38.29 -29.40
CA THR A 5 -2.22 38.56 -29.02
C THR A 5 -1.83 37.89 -27.72
N ALA A 6 -2.78 37.74 -26.76
CA ALA A 6 -2.53 37.06 -25.50
C ALA A 6 -2.48 35.53 -25.62
N VAL A 7 -3.14 34.93 -26.62
CA VAL A 7 -3.08 33.51 -26.92
C VAL A 7 -1.80 33.19 -27.65
N ALA A 8 -1.36 34.02 -28.61
CA ALA A 8 -0.10 33.85 -29.32
C ALA A 8 1.13 33.90 -28.38
N SER A 9 1.14 34.83 -27.42
CA SER A 9 2.23 34.91 -26.43
C SER A 9 2.24 33.73 -25.45
N ARG A 10 1.08 33.14 -25.10
CA ARG A 10 1.04 31.89 -24.31
C ARG A 10 1.51 30.65 -25.08
N ILE A 11 1.33 30.64 -26.40
CA ILE A 11 1.80 29.55 -27.27
C ILE A 11 3.32 29.66 -27.49
N GLN A 12 3.88 30.85 -27.55
CA GLN A 12 5.32 31.07 -27.71
C GLN A 12 6.15 30.71 -26.47
N ILE A 13 5.61 30.77 -25.24
CA ILE A 13 6.33 30.40 -24.00
C ILE A 13 6.46 28.87 -23.85
N SER A 14 5.73 28.07 -24.61
CA SER A 14 5.78 26.60 -24.54
C SER A 14 6.71 25.91 -25.53
N GLN A 15 7.48 26.64 -26.34
CA GLN A 15 8.36 26.06 -27.38
C GLN A 15 9.80 25.81 -26.93
N GLU A 16 10.21 26.10 -25.68
CA GLU A 16 11.65 26.19 -25.40
C GLU A 16 12.31 25.05 -24.60
N GLN A 17 11.69 23.95 -24.34
CA GLN A 17 12.50 22.77 -23.95
C GLN A 17 11.87 21.48 -24.45
N LYS A 18 12.36 20.99 -25.60
CA LYS A 18 12.10 19.62 -26.03
C LYS A 18 12.45 18.68 -24.87
N THR A 19 11.54 17.80 -24.50
CA THR A 19 11.72 16.83 -23.40
C THR A 19 11.52 15.44 -23.97
N LEU A 20 12.43 14.52 -23.70
CA LEU A 20 12.19 13.11 -23.98
C LEU A 20 11.34 12.52 -22.86
N MET A 21 10.15 12.08 -23.19
CA MET A 21 9.25 11.36 -22.29
C MET A 21 9.46 9.86 -22.41
N LEU A 22 9.57 9.17 -21.30
CA LEU A 22 9.73 7.72 -21.18
C LEU A 22 8.66 7.14 -20.27
N SER A 23 7.82 6.26 -20.79
CA SER A 23 6.98 5.40 -19.96
C SER A 23 7.57 3.99 -19.90
N MET A 24 7.43 3.32 -18.76
CA MET A 24 7.95 1.97 -18.56
C MET A 24 6.88 1.05 -17.98
N GLU A 25 6.70 -0.11 -18.61
CA GLU A 25 5.93 -1.24 -18.05
C GLU A 25 6.92 -2.32 -17.62
N LEU A 26 6.94 -2.59 -16.31
CA LEU A 26 8.00 -3.36 -15.66
C LEU A 26 7.56 -4.83 -15.45
N GLY A 27 7.74 -5.65 -16.47
CA GLY A 27 7.51 -7.10 -16.40
C GLY A 27 8.61 -7.83 -15.63
N GLU A 28 8.37 -9.10 -15.36
CA GLU A 28 9.33 -9.96 -14.62
C GLU A 28 10.58 -10.31 -15.41
N THR A 29 10.38 -10.67 -16.68
CA THR A 29 11.44 -11.08 -17.60
C THR A 29 11.89 -9.94 -18.49
N ASP A 30 10.97 -9.09 -18.91
CA ASP A 30 11.22 -8.03 -19.87
C ASP A 30 10.52 -6.75 -19.44
N TRP A 31 11.13 -5.63 -19.77
CA TRP A 31 10.55 -4.29 -19.65
C TRP A 31 10.18 -3.74 -21.01
N LEU A 32 9.00 -3.13 -21.10
CA LEU A 32 8.58 -2.38 -22.28
C LEU A 32 8.81 -0.89 -22.04
N LEU A 33 9.46 -0.24 -22.99
CA LEU A 33 9.80 1.17 -22.97
C LEU A 33 9.01 1.89 -24.07
N GLY A 34 8.40 3.02 -23.74
CA GLY A 34 7.71 3.90 -24.69
C GLY A 34 8.31 5.30 -24.66
N PHE A 35 8.80 5.78 -25.80
CA PHE A 35 9.42 7.10 -25.91
C PHE A 35 8.60 8.01 -26.82
N ALA A 36 8.50 9.30 -26.44
CA ALA A 36 7.94 10.36 -27.25
C ALA A 36 8.59 11.72 -26.89
N SER A 37 8.55 12.68 -27.81
CA SER A 37 9.02 14.05 -27.58
C SER A 37 7.90 15.10 -27.67
N ALA A 38 6.69 14.68 -28.06
CA ALA A 38 5.53 15.55 -28.17
C ALA A 38 4.22 14.81 -27.81
N TYR A 39 3.22 15.58 -27.39
CA TYR A 39 1.87 15.06 -27.13
C TYR A 39 1.24 14.48 -28.39
N GLY A 40 0.57 13.32 -28.26
CA GLY A 40 -0.09 12.64 -29.38
C GLY A 40 0.83 11.96 -30.37
N GLN A 41 2.15 12.06 -30.20
CA GLN A 41 3.12 11.36 -31.06
C GLN A 41 3.00 9.86 -30.86
N LYS A 42 3.08 9.10 -31.99
CA LYS A 42 3.17 7.64 -31.93
C LYS A 42 4.44 7.23 -31.20
N PRO A 43 4.35 6.49 -30.09
CA PRO A 43 5.53 6.19 -29.28
C PRO A 43 6.51 5.27 -30.01
N LEU A 44 7.80 5.59 -29.92
CA LEU A 44 8.88 4.69 -30.21
C LEU A 44 8.93 3.63 -29.13
N ARG A 45 8.66 2.37 -29.47
CA ARG A 45 8.60 1.27 -28.51
C ARG A 45 9.84 0.41 -28.58
N ARG A 46 10.34 0.02 -27.41
CA ARG A 46 11.47 -0.87 -27.23
C ARG A 46 11.16 -1.91 -26.18
N LYS A 47 11.83 -3.04 -26.28
CA LYS A 47 11.78 -4.12 -25.30
C LYS A 47 13.21 -4.42 -24.86
N ILE A 48 13.45 -4.45 -23.57
CA ILE A 48 14.74 -4.81 -22.97
C ILE A 48 14.54 -5.92 -21.94
N ARG A 49 15.61 -6.61 -21.58
CA ARG A 49 15.58 -7.54 -20.47
C ARG A 49 15.35 -6.78 -19.16
N SER A 50 14.54 -7.36 -18.26
CA SER A 50 14.29 -6.73 -16.96
C SER A 50 15.61 -6.49 -16.21
N ARG A 51 15.71 -5.35 -15.53
CA ARG A 51 16.87 -4.94 -14.72
C ARG A 51 18.19 -4.73 -15.48
N ASP A 52 18.17 -4.76 -16.82
CA ASP A 52 19.33 -4.40 -17.63
C ASP A 52 19.48 -2.88 -17.71
N ARG A 53 20.22 -2.32 -16.75
CA ARG A 53 20.46 -0.87 -16.62
C ARG A 53 21.21 -0.32 -17.85
N GLN A 54 22.17 -1.06 -18.36
CA GLN A 54 22.95 -0.62 -19.52
C GLN A 54 22.10 -0.59 -20.79
N ALA A 55 21.26 -1.60 -21.03
CA ALA A 55 20.31 -1.58 -22.12
C ALA A 55 19.33 -0.42 -21.99
N LEU A 56 18.85 -0.12 -20.79
CA LEU A 56 17.95 1.02 -20.57
C LEU A 56 18.60 2.34 -20.99
N MET A 57 19.83 2.60 -20.56
CA MET A 57 20.55 3.83 -20.92
C MET A 57 20.89 3.90 -22.42
N ARG A 58 21.26 2.77 -23.03
CA ARG A 58 21.46 2.69 -24.51
C ARG A 58 20.18 3.02 -25.27
N GLU A 59 19.02 2.51 -24.86
CA GLU A 59 17.75 2.80 -25.53
C GLU A 59 17.29 4.25 -25.30
N ILE A 60 17.58 4.87 -24.17
CA ILE A 60 17.36 6.32 -23.95
C ILE A 60 18.22 7.14 -24.94
N ALA A 61 19.51 6.85 -25.04
CA ALA A 61 20.40 7.53 -25.99
C ALA A 61 19.95 7.34 -27.45
N ARG A 62 19.58 6.12 -27.83
CA ARG A 62 19.06 5.78 -29.15
C ARG A 62 17.73 6.50 -29.44
N ALA A 63 16.83 6.60 -28.46
CA ALA A 63 15.58 7.32 -28.63
C ALA A 63 15.80 8.80 -28.86
N LYS A 64 16.76 9.44 -28.16
CA LYS A 64 17.17 10.82 -28.43
C LYS A 64 17.60 10.99 -29.90
N ALA A 65 18.48 10.14 -30.40
CA ALA A 65 18.97 10.20 -31.76
C ALA A 65 17.84 10.00 -32.79
N VAL A 66 16.99 8.98 -32.65
CA VAL A 66 15.87 8.69 -33.55
C VAL A 66 14.84 9.82 -33.59
N LEU A 67 14.62 10.51 -32.48
CA LEU A 67 13.67 11.61 -32.36
C LEU A 67 14.28 12.99 -32.68
N GLY A 68 15.54 13.02 -33.12
CA GLY A 68 16.25 14.26 -33.46
C GLY A 68 16.41 15.22 -32.28
N LEU A 69 16.70 14.66 -31.10
CA LEU A 69 16.91 15.43 -29.86
C LEU A 69 18.40 15.53 -29.55
N GLU A 70 18.79 16.66 -28.94
CA GLU A 70 20.16 16.85 -28.49
C GLU A 70 20.52 15.88 -27.33
N PRO A 71 21.80 15.45 -27.22
CA PRO A 71 22.23 14.53 -26.17
C PRO A 71 21.88 15.00 -24.75
N GLY A 72 21.98 16.31 -24.48
CA GLY A 72 21.71 16.95 -23.19
C GLY A 72 20.23 17.22 -22.91
N VAL A 73 19.30 16.82 -23.81
CA VAL A 73 17.87 17.08 -23.61
C VAL A 73 17.36 16.47 -22.30
N ARG A 74 16.49 17.20 -21.60
CA ARG A 74 15.79 16.72 -20.42
C ARG A 74 15.07 15.42 -20.69
N VAL A 75 15.21 14.43 -19.83
CA VAL A 75 14.49 13.16 -19.88
C VAL A 75 13.60 13.03 -18.66
N VAL A 76 12.31 12.80 -18.88
CA VAL A 76 11.36 12.53 -17.79
C VAL A 76 10.75 11.15 -17.99
N SER A 77 10.87 10.31 -16.99
CA SER A 77 10.36 8.94 -17.00
C SER A 77 9.20 8.74 -16.04
N CYS A 78 8.35 7.77 -16.32
CA CYS A 78 7.33 7.31 -15.37
C CYS A 78 7.16 5.80 -15.41
N TYR A 79 6.82 5.21 -14.26
CA TYR A 79 6.39 3.82 -14.13
C TYR A 79 5.46 3.65 -12.93
N GLU A 80 4.66 2.58 -12.92
CA GLU A 80 3.77 2.29 -11.80
C GLU A 80 4.52 1.76 -10.59
N ALA A 81 4.19 2.26 -9.40
CA ALA A 81 4.66 1.71 -8.14
C ALA A 81 4.24 0.24 -8.00
N GLY A 82 5.20 -0.67 -7.99
CA GLY A 82 4.95 -2.10 -8.03
C GLY A 82 6.07 -2.94 -7.44
N ARG A 83 6.26 -4.12 -8.00
CA ARG A 83 7.22 -5.13 -7.54
C ARG A 83 8.68 -4.67 -7.56
N GLU A 84 9.06 -3.87 -8.56
CA GLU A 84 10.44 -3.38 -8.69
C GLU A 84 10.84 -2.39 -7.56
N GLY A 85 9.88 -1.88 -6.78
CA GLY A 85 10.18 -0.96 -5.69
C GLY A 85 10.71 0.38 -6.21
N PHE A 86 11.68 0.95 -5.49
CA PHE A 86 12.18 2.30 -5.75
C PHE A 86 13.64 2.35 -6.22
N TRP A 87 14.31 1.21 -6.38
CA TRP A 87 15.69 1.18 -6.84
C TRP A 87 15.86 1.76 -8.24
N LEU A 88 14.89 1.52 -9.12
CA LEU A 88 14.91 2.03 -10.49
C LEU A 88 14.80 3.55 -10.53
N HIS A 89 13.95 4.15 -9.68
CA HIS A 89 13.87 5.60 -9.53
C HIS A 89 15.22 6.17 -9.09
N ARG A 90 15.82 5.61 -8.05
CA ARG A 90 17.13 6.07 -7.55
C ARG A 90 18.24 5.93 -8.62
N PHE A 91 18.22 4.85 -9.38
CA PHE A 91 19.14 4.66 -10.49
C PHE A 91 18.92 5.72 -11.59
N LEU A 92 17.69 5.94 -12.03
CA LEU A 92 17.38 6.92 -13.08
C LEU A 92 17.78 8.35 -12.64
N GLU A 93 17.46 8.74 -11.40
CA GLU A 93 17.89 10.03 -10.85
C GLU A 93 19.43 10.16 -10.81
N SER A 94 20.17 9.10 -10.48
CA SER A 94 21.64 9.12 -10.51
C SER A 94 22.23 9.25 -11.92
N GLU A 95 21.46 8.88 -12.95
CA GLU A 95 21.83 9.03 -14.36
C GLU A 95 21.27 10.35 -14.98
N GLY A 96 20.73 11.24 -14.16
CA GLY A 96 20.18 12.54 -14.61
C GLY A 96 18.83 12.42 -15.34
N VAL A 97 18.11 11.33 -15.15
CA VAL A 97 16.76 11.12 -15.68
C VAL A 97 15.75 11.40 -14.58
N GLU A 98 14.92 12.43 -14.73
CA GLU A 98 13.81 12.71 -13.81
C GLU A 98 12.83 11.53 -13.80
N SER A 99 12.58 10.96 -12.64
CA SER A 99 11.80 9.72 -12.52
C SER A 99 10.57 9.90 -11.64
N LEU A 100 9.39 9.67 -12.20
CA LEU A 100 8.10 9.75 -11.53
C LEU A 100 7.57 8.35 -11.24
N VAL A 101 7.56 7.97 -9.98
CA VAL A 101 6.89 6.73 -9.54
C VAL A 101 5.42 7.03 -9.32
N VAL A 102 4.54 6.39 -10.06
CA VAL A 102 3.10 6.69 -10.06
C VAL A 102 2.33 5.70 -9.18
N ASP A 103 1.46 6.22 -8.30
CA ASP A 103 0.57 5.34 -7.52
C ASP A 103 -0.52 4.72 -8.42
N SER A 104 -0.46 3.42 -8.64
CA SER A 104 -1.39 2.67 -9.50
C SER A 104 -2.86 2.91 -9.14
N ALA A 105 -3.17 3.11 -7.84
CA ALA A 105 -4.52 3.40 -7.37
C ALA A 105 -5.03 4.79 -7.77
N SER A 106 -4.12 5.69 -8.19
CA SER A 106 -4.44 7.07 -8.58
C SER A 106 -4.64 7.26 -10.07
N ILE A 107 -4.19 6.32 -10.90
CA ILE A 107 -4.23 6.40 -12.36
C ILE A 107 -5.67 6.51 -12.85
N GLU A 108 -5.91 7.47 -13.74
CA GLU A 108 -7.21 7.66 -14.37
C GLU A 108 -7.50 6.51 -15.34
N VAL A 109 -8.40 5.60 -14.97
CA VAL A 109 -8.79 4.47 -15.81
C VAL A 109 -9.90 4.89 -16.77
N ASN A 110 -9.64 4.86 -18.05
CA ASN A 110 -10.68 5.07 -19.07
C ASN A 110 -11.64 3.88 -19.14
N ARG A 111 -12.79 3.99 -18.46
CA ARG A 111 -13.80 2.92 -18.33
C ARG A 111 -14.36 2.42 -19.65
N LYS A 112 -14.28 3.21 -20.73
CA LYS A 112 -14.78 2.85 -22.07
C LYS A 112 -13.87 1.86 -22.81
N LYS A 113 -12.57 1.79 -22.45
CA LYS A 113 -11.57 0.90 -23.11
C LYS A 113 -11.34 -0.44 -22.38
N ARG A 114 -12.22 -0.87 -21.51
CA ARG A 114 -12.08 -2.06 -20.65
C ARG A 114 -11.94 -3.43 -21.32
N ARG A 115 -12.00 -3.53 -22.67
CA ARG A 115 -12.06 -4.82 -23.36
C ARG A 115 -10.73 -5.48 -23.73
N ALA A 116 -9.61 -4.76 -23.66
CA ALA A 116 -8.30 -5.37 -23.89
C ALA A 116 -7.27 -4.76 -22.94
N LYS A 117 -6.84 -5.51 -21.95
CA LYS A 117 -5.68 -5.19 -21.12
C LYS A 117 -4.46 -5.87 -21.76
N THR A 118 -3.56 -5.08 -22.33
CA THR A 118 -2.25 -5.54 -22.80
C THR A 118 -1.20 -4.54 -22.34
N ASP A 119 -0.02 -5.00 -22.01
CA ASP A 119 1.10 -4.17 -21.58
C ASP A 119 1.40 -3.02 -22.56
N ARG A 120 1.10 -3.23 -23.85
CA ARG A 120 1.21 -2.18 -24.88
C ARG A 120 0.21 -1.05 -24.72
N VAL A 121 -1.01 -1.35 -24.31
CA VAL A 121 -2.07 -0.35 -24.07
C VAL A 121 -1.77 0.43 -22.81
N ASP A 122 -1.28 -0.26 -21.77
CA ASP A 122 -0.90 0.34 -20.50
C ASP A 122 0.30 1.28 -20.68
N LEU A 123 1.32 0.87 -21.46
CA LEU A 123 2.48 1.69 -21.81
C LEU A 123 2.10 3.01 -22.52
N VAL A 124 1.24 2.93 -23.54
CA VAL A 124 0.78 4.11 -24.29
C VAL A 124 -0.08 5.02 -23.41
N GLY A 125 -0.92 4.41 -22.55
CA GLY A 125 -1.73 5.14 -21.59
C GLY A 125 -0.88 5.91 -20.58
N LEU A 126 0.18 5.30 -20.04
CA LEU A 126 1.12 5.96 -19.15
C LEU A 126 1.86 7.12 -19.83
N LEU A 127 2.25 6.96 -21.10
CA LEU A 127 2.93 8.01 -21.83
C LEU A 127 2.02 9.21 -22.13
N ASP A 128 0.74 8.98 -22.47
CA ASP A 128 -0.26 10.03 -22.62
C ASP A 128 -0.49 10.80 -21.30
N LEU A 129 -0.59 10.06 -20.20
CA LEU A 129 -0.73 10.67 -18.88
C LEU A 129 0.52 11.46 -18.45
N LEU A 130 1.73 10.98 -18.78
CA LEU A 130 2.97 11.69 -18.53
C LEU A 130 3.00 13.02 -19.30
N SER A 131 2.65 12.99 -20.57
CA SER A 131 2.60 14.18 -21.43
C SER A 131 1.58 15.21 -20.90
N ARG A 132 0.38 14.78 -20.47
CA ARG A 132 -0.63 15.63 -19.83
C ARG A 132 -0.17 16.19 -18.48
N HIS A 133 0.59 15.40 -17.72
CA HIS A 133 1.17 15.84 -16.44
C HIS A 133 2.17 16.97 -16.67
N LEU A 134 3.08 16.81 -17.63
CA LEU A 134 4.09 17.81 -17.99
C LEU A 134 3.48 19.08 -18.60
N ALA A 135 2.40 18.96 -19.34
CA ALA A 135 1.66 20.08 -19.89
C ALA A 135 0.86 20.90 -18.84
N GLY A 136 0.92 20.52 -17.57
CA GLY A 136 0.23 21.24 -16.49
C GLY A 136 -1.29 21.11 -16.56
N SER A 137 -1.82 19.92 -16.79
CA SER A 137 -3.28 19.66 -16.81
C SER A 137 -3.97 20.27 -15.58
N ALA A 138 -5.08 20.97 -15.79
CA ALA A 138 -5.87 21.60 -14.71
C ALA A 138 -6.35 20.63 -13.63
N LYS A 139 -6.49 19.34 -13.98
CA LYS A 139 -6.76 18.24 -13.03
C LYS A 139 -5.56 17.31 -12.99
N PRO A 140 -5.09 16.93 -11.78
CA PRO A 140 -4.03 15.94 -11.67
C PRO A 140 -4.44 14.63 -12.32
N VAL A 141 -3.62 14.13 -13.22
CA VAL A 141 -3.87 12.88 -13.96
C VAL A 141 -3.56 11.65 -13.11
N TRP A 142 -2.66 11.81 -12.14
CA TRP A 142 -2.24 10.79 -11.17
C TRP A 142 -1.67 11.41 -9.88
N SER A 143 -1.30 10.56 -8.93
CA SER A 143 -0.48 10.94 -7.78
C SER A 143 0.92 10.34 -7.94
N VAL A 144 1.93 11.18 -7.86
CA VAL A 144 3.33 10.75 -7.79
C VAL A 144 3.60 10.29 -6.35
N VAL A 145 4.25 9.14 -6.22
CA VAL A 145 4.66 8.58 -4.94
C VAL A 145 5.88 9.36 -4.43
N ARG A 146 5.86 9.75 -3.17
CA ARG A 146 7.08 10.18 -2.49
C ARG A 146 7.95 8.97 -2.21
N VAL A 147 9.08 8.86 -2.91
CA VAL A 147 10.01 7.74 -2.71
C VAL A 147 10.59 7.81 -1.30
N PRO A 148 10.42 6.76 -0.48
CA PRO A 148 10.98 6.73 0.87
C PRO A 148 12.51 6.65 0.84
N SER A 149 13.16 6.99 1.96
CA SER A 149 14.58 6.66 2.15
C SER A 149 14.79 5.13 2.16
N LEU A 150 16.04 4.68 2.01
CA LEU A 150 16.36 3.25 2.10
C LEU A 150 15.98 2.68 3.48
N GLU A 151 16.22 3.46 4.54
CA GLU A 151 15.90 3.08 5.90
C GLU A 151 14.40 2.97 6.13
N ASP A 152 13.59 3.87 5.54
CA ASP A 152 12.14 3.81 5.67
C ASP A 152 11.54 2.65 4.85
N GLU A 153 12.18 2.33 3.71
CA GLU A 153 11.83 1.15 2.93
C GLU A 153 12.13 -0.14 3.71
N ASP A 154 13.28 -0.20 4.38
CA ASP A 154 13.68 -1.31 5.25
C ASP A 154 12.72 -1.47 6.43
N ARG A 155 12.37 -0.39 7.13
CA ARG A 155 11.35 -0.39 8.20
C ARG A 155 9.99 -0.93 7.74
N ARG A 156 9.63 -0.71 6.47
CA ARG A 156 8.44 -1.28 5.86
C ARG A 156 8.58 -2.80 5.67
N HIS A 157 9.75 -3.26 5.24
CA HIS A 157 10.05 -4.69 5.09
C HIS A 157 10.03 -5.41 6.43
N LEU A 158 10.62 -4.85 7.47
CA LEU A 158 10.55 -5.36 8.85
C LEU A 158 9.10 -5.60 9.30
N HIS A 159 8.19 -4.64 9.04
CA HIS A 159 6.78 -4.82 9.36
C HIS A 159 6.12 -5.96 8.58
N ARG A 160 6.43 -6.08 7.30
CA ARG A 160 5.90 -7.14 6.43
C ARG A 160 6.39 -8.51 6.88
N GLU A 161 7.67 -8.62 7.23
CA GLU A 161 8.27 -9.83 7.77
C GLU A 161 7.57 -10.27 9.06
N LEU A 162 7.40 -9.38 10.02
CA LEU A 162 6.67 -9.67 11.26
C LEU A 162 5.26 -10.17 10.98
N LYS A 163 4.55 -9.57 10.04
CA LYS A 163 3.20 -9.99 9.67
C LYS A 163 3.17 -11.37 9.03
N LEU A 164 4.15 -11.68 8.18
CA LEU A 164 4.30 -13.01 7.56
C LEU A 164 4.63 -14.06 8.62
N ALA A 165 5.58 -13.80 9.51
CA ALA A 165 5.94 -14.71 10.60
C ALA A 165 4.72 -15.04 11.49
N LYS A 166 3.89 -14.03 11.84
CA LYS A 166 2.63 -14.26 12.58
C LYS A 166 1.63 -15.13 11.81
N LYS A 167 1.51 -14.92 10.50
CA LYS A 167 0.63 -15.72 9.64
C LYS A 167 1.13 -17.17 9.56
N ASP A 168 2.43 -17.37 9.42
CA ASP A 168 3.04 -18.70 9.31
C ASP A 168 2.90 -19.47 10.63
N ARG A 169 3.16 -18.83 11.78
CA ARG A 169 2.88 -19.42 13.09
C ARG A 169 1.43 -19.87 13.23
N THR A 170 0.49 -19.02 12.83
CA THR A 170 -0.94 -19.36 12.86
C THR A 170 -1.26 -20.54 11.95
N ARG A 171 -0.68 -20.59 10.76
CA ARG A 171 -0.83 -21.71 9.82
C ARG A 171 -0.34 -23.03 10.41
N VAL A 172 0.83 -23.02 11.03
CA VAL A 172 1.41 -24.18 11.69
C VAL A 172 0.53 -24.66 12.85
N SER A 173 0.06 -23.72 13.70
CA SER A 173 -0.84 -24.07 14.81
C SER A 173 -2.15 -24.70 14.34
N HIS A 174 -2.73 -24.23 13.24
CA HIS A 174 -3.94 -24.83 12.66
C HIS A 174 -3.67 -26.24 12.11
N ARG A 175 -2.48 -26.51 11.53
CA ARG A 175 -2.09 -27.84 11.09
C ARG A 175 -1.98 -28.82 12.26
N MET A 176 -1.31 -28.41 13.37
CA MET A 176 -1.23 -29.26 14.57
C MET A 176 -2.62 -29.54 15.13
N LYS A 177 -3.46 -28.51 15.29
CA LYS A 177 -4.83 -28.68 15.80
C LYS A 177 -5.67 -29.59 14.89
N GLY A 178 -5.56 -29.47 13.57
CA GLY A 178 -6.29 -30.31 12.62
C GLY A 178 -5.88 -31.79 12.72
N LEU A 179 -4.58 -32.09 12.84
CA LEU A 179 -4.08 -33.46 13.03
C LEU A 179 -4.56 -34.06 14.35
N LEU A 180 -4.55 -33.29 15.42
CA LEU A 180 -4.97 -33.73 16.75
C LEU A 180 -6.49 -33.91 16.86
N ALA A 181 -7.27 -33.06 16.20
CA ALA A 181 -8.73 -33.20 16.14
C ALA A 181 -9.15 -34.54 15.55
N ASN A 182 -8.41 -35.08 14.56
CA ASN A 182 -8.63 -36.41 13.99
C ASN A 182 -8.35 -37.57 14.99
N GLN A 183 -7.70 -37.26 16.13
CA GLN A 183 -7.43 -38.23 17.21
C GLN A 183 -8.30 -37.94 18.45
N GLY A 184 -9.30 -37.07 18.32
CA GLY A 184 -10.13 -36.65 19.46
C GLY A 184 -9.41 -35.75 20.47
N GLN A 185 -8.26 -35.16 20.11
CA GLN A 185 -7.41 -34.37 21.01
C GLN A 185 -7.49 -32.88 20.69
N THR A 186 -7.29 -32.07 21.73
CA THR A 186 -7.23 -30.60 21.64
C THR A 186 -5.85 -30.11 22.05
N LEU A 187 -5.43 -28.95 21.54
CA LEU A 187 -4.16 -28.30 21.85
C LEU A 187 -4.39 -26.86 22.34
N ASP A 188 -3.97 -26.55 23.57
CA ASP A 188 -3.96 -25.20 24.10
C ASP A 188 -2.61 -24.51 23.78
N LEU A 189 -2.67 -23.50 22.92
CA LEU A 189 -1.48 -22.75 22.50
C LEU A 189 -0.89 -21.84 23.59
N ARG A 190 -1.54 -21.69 24.74
CA ARG A 190 -1.08 -20.85 25.85
C ARG A 190 -0.19 -21.62 26.84
N GLY A 191 -0.24 -22.94 26.82
CA GLY A 191 0.53 -23.78 27.70
C GLY A 191 1.86 -24.25 27.11
N ASP A 192 2.54 -25.13 27.86
CA ASP A 192 3.72 -25.83 27.36
C ASP A 192 3.31 -26.85 26.28
N LEU A 193 3.57 -26.52 25.03
CA LEU A 193 3.20 -27.34 23.88
C LEU A 193 3.99 -28.64 23.81
N ALA A 194 5.27 -28.64 24.25
CA ALA A 194 6.10 -29.84 24.24
C ALA A 194 5.58 -30.86 25.25
N ALA A 195 5.26 -30.42 26.46
CA ALA A 195 4.68 -31.27 27.50
C ALA A 195 3.29 -31.80 27.07
N GLN A 196 2.42 -30.93 26.53
CA GLN A 196 1.11 -31.37 26.04
C GLN A 196 1.23 -32.43 24.97
N LEU A 197 2.03 -32.19 23.91
CA LEU A 197 2.23 -33.15 22.84
C LEU A 197 2.87 -34.46 23.35
N GLY A 198 3.79 -34.37 24.34
CA GLY A 198 4.41 -35.55 24.97
C GLY A 198 3.42 -36.47 25.65
N GLY A 199 2.42 -35.87 26.31
CA GLY A 199 1.37 -36.63 27.03
C GLY A 199 0.20 -37.09 26.18
N MET A 200 0.10 -36.69 24.89
CA MET A 200 -1.07 -36.99 24.06
C MET A 200 -1.15 -38.50 23.69
N ARG A 201 -2.37 -39.00 23.70
CA ARG A 201 -2.74 -40.36 23.35
C ARG A 201 -3.86 -40.36 22.30
N GLN A 202 -4.11 -41.51 21.68
CA GLN A 202 -5.30 -41.69 20.86
C GLN A 202 -6.57 -41.73 21.73
N TRP A 203 -7.74 -41.69 21.10
CA TRP A 203 -9.04 -41.74 21.78
C TRP A 203 -9.23 -42.97 22.69
N ASP A 204 -8.54 -44.10 22.40
CA ASP A 204 -8.55 -45.35 23.15
C ASP A 204 -7.45 -45.47 24.23
N GLY A 205 -6.68 -44.41 24.44
CA GLY A 205 -5.56 -44.32 25.37
C GLY A 205 -4.24 -44.88 24.85
N SER A 206 -4.21 -45.43 23.64
CA SER A 206 -2.98 -45.94 23.00
C SER A 206 -2.04 -44.80 22.58
N ALA A 207 -0.78 -45.09 22.32
CA ALA A 207 0.19 -44.13 21.84
C ALA A 207 -0.21 -43.57 20.45
N LEU A 208 0.11 -42.33 20.20
CA LEU A 208 -0.06 -41.75 18.84
C LEU A 208 0.79 -42.53 17.83
N PRO A 209 0.28 -42.77 16.61
CA PRO A 209 1.06 -43.41 15.56
C PRO A 209 2.41 -42.72 15.35
N PRO A 210 3.54 -43.45 15.17
CA PRO A 210 4.88 -42.88 15.06
C PRO A 210 4.99 -41.79 13.97
N GLY A 211 4.34 -42.00 12.82
CA GLY A 211 4.30 -41.03 11.71
C GLY A 211 3.54 -39.75 12.04
N LEU A 212 2.48 -39.85 12.85
CA LEU A 212 1.77 -38.67 13.36
C LEU A 212 2.61 -37.92 14.38
N ARG A 213 3.20 -38.64 15.33
CA ARG A 213 4.11 -38.10 16.32
C ARG A 213 5.23 -37.30 15.67
N GLY A 214 5.97 -37.92 14.75
CA GLY A 214 7.05 -37.21 14.04
C GLY A 214 6.63 -35.97 13.24
N ARG A 215 5.38 -35.97 12.71
CA ARG A 215 4.82 -34.74 12.08
C ARG A 215 4.54 -33.65 13.08
N LEU A 216 3.95 -33.99 14.22
CA LEU A 216 3.66 -33.00 15.28
C LEU A 216 4.96 -32.42 15.85
N ASP A 217 6.01 -33.22 16.03
CA ASP A 217 7.31 -32.75 16.52
C ASP A 217 7.95 -31.74 15.52
N ARG A 218 7.88 -32.02 14.21
CA ARG A 218 8.34 -31.05 13.20
C ARG A 218 7.53 -29.75 13.22
N TYR A 219 6.21 -29.82 13.30
CA TYR A 219 5.38 -28.62 13.41
C TYR A 219 5.59 -27.88 14.72
N LEU A 220 5.89 -28.55 15.80
CA LEU A 220 6.27 -27.90 17.05
C LEU A 220 7.55 -27.07 16.87
N GLY A 221 8.57 -27.65 16.22
CA GLY A 221 9.81 -26.93 15.89
C GLY A 221 9.57 -25.70 15.01
N GLU A 222 8.73 -25.83 13.95
CA GLU A 222 8.34 -24.66 13.13
C GLU A 222 7.60 -23.59 13.95
N TYR A 223 6.67 -24.00 14.83
CA TYR A 223 5.92 -23.07 15.68
C TYR A 223 6.83 -22.31 16.64
N GLN A 224 7.78 -23.01 17.27
CA GLN A 224 8.78 -22.43 18.17
C GLN A 224 9.70 -21.47 17.43
N TYR A 225 10.16 -21.83 16.24
CA TYR A 225 10.95 -20.98 15.37
C TYR A 225 10.24 -19.66 15.04
N PHE A 226 8.99 -19.72 14.56
CA PHE A 226 8.23 -18.50 14.27
C PHE A 226 7.90 -17.68 15.52
N THR A 227 7.71 -18.34 16.67
CA THR A 227 7.46 -17.64 17.95
C THR A 227 8.69 -16.84 18.38
N LYS A 228 9.89 -17.43 18.29
CA LYS A 228 11.15 -16.75 18.56
C LYS A 228 11.37 -15.58 17.60
N ARG A 229 11.22 -15.82 16.28
CA ARG A 229 11.37 -14.79 15.25
C ARG A 229 10.41 -13.60 15.44
N ILE A 230 9.15 -13.86 15.80
CA ILE A 230 8.19 -12.81 16.11
C ILE A 230 8.66 -11.96 17.29
N HIS A 231 9.16 -12.61 18.34
CA HIS A 231 9.69 -11.91 19.51
C HIS A 231 10.90 -11.02 19.18
N GLU A 232 11.84 -11.52 18.38
CA GLU A 232 13.00 -10.78 17.91
C GLU A 232 12.59 -9.53 17.11
N LEU A 233 11.72 -9.69 16.11
CA LEU A 233 11.22 -8.58 15.28
C LEU A 233 10.41 -7.55 16.07
N GLU A 234 9.60 -7.99 17.06
CA GLU A 234 8.88 -7.06 17.94
C GLU A 234 9.82 -6.32 18.88
N THR A 235 10.90 -6.96 19.33
CA THR A 235 11.93 -6.33 20.16
C THR A 235 12.73 -5.32 19.37
N GLU A 236 13.14 -5.65 18.16
CA GLU A 236 13.83 -4.73 17.25
C GLU A 236 13.00 -3.49 16.96
N ARG A 237 11.70 -3.64 16.62
CA ARG A 237 10.81 -2.50 16.42
C ARG A 237 10.67 -1.61 17.65
N ARG A 238 10.62 -2.21 18.84
CA ARG A 238 10.57 -1.44 20.09
C ARG A 238 11.87 -0.69 20.34
N ARG A 239 13.02 -1.30 20.02
CA ARG A 239 14.33 -0.65 20.08
C ARG A 239 14.36 0.57 19.16
N MET A 240 14.00 0.41 17.87
CA MET A 240 13.93 1.51 16.91
C MET A 240 13.08 2.68 17.42
N LEU A 241 11.88 2.40 17.96
CA LEU A 241 10.99 3.44 18.48
C LEU A 241 11.55 4.19 19.71
N ARG A 242 12.50 3.61 20.45
CA ARG A 242 13.12 4.24 21.62
C ARG A 242 14.41 5.01 21.27
N GLU A 243 15.18 4.48 20.36
CA GLU A 243 16.57 4.90 20.14
C GLU A 243 16.75 5.73 18.87
N GLU A 244 15.91 5.50 17.85
CA GLU A 244 16.08 6.15 16.56
C GLU A 244 15.19 7.39 16.43
N LYS A 245 15.75 8.48 15.90
CA LYS A 245 15.00 9.68 15.50
C LYS A 245 14.75 9.65 14.01
N SER A 246 13.50 9.59 13.60
CA SER A 246 13.09 9.59 12.20
C SER A 246 11.67 10.16 12.08
N PRO A 247 11.39 11.00 11.07
CA PRO A 247 10.04 11.53 10.84
C PRO A 247 8.97 10.43 10.70
N VAL A 248 9.35 9.26 10.18
CA VAL A 248 8.45 8.11 10.06
C VAL A 248 8.16 7.50 11.43
N LEU A 249 9.18 7.34 12.27
CA LEU A 249 8.99 6.79 13.63
C LEU A 249 8.24 7.76 14.55
N GLU A 250 8.43 9.05 14.39
CA GLU A 250 7.63 10.08 15.08
C GLU A 250 6.15 9.98 14.72
N LYS A 251 5.81 9.79 13.45
CA LYS A 251 4.43 9.52 13.00
C LYS A 251 3.86 8.23 13.58
N VAL A 252 4.69 7.18 13.72
CA VAL A 252 4.28 5.93 14.39
C VAL A 252 3.93 6.19 15.84
N LEU A 253 4.79 6.92 16.59
CA LEU A 253 4.55 7.27 17.98
C LEU A 253 3.34 8.19 18.15
N GLN A 254 3.17 9.15 17.26
CA GLN A 254 2.00 10.04 17.25
C GLN A 254 0.70 9.24 17.09
N LEU A 255 0.62 8.33 16.14
CA LEU A 255 -0.55 7.43 16.02
C LEU A 255 -0.69 6.50 17.23
N TYR A 256 0.43 5.95 17.73
CA TYR A 256 0.43 5.06 18.89
C TYR A 256 -0.09 5.76 20.15
N SER A 257 0.04 7.07 20.27
CA SER A 257 -0.47 7.83 21.42
C SER A 257 -1.99 7.75 21.56
N LEU A 258 -2.73 7.52 20.48
CA LEU A 258 -4.19 7.35 20.55
C LEU A 258 -4.57 6.00 21.18
N ARG A 259 -5.53 5.99 22.11
CA ARG A 259 -6.16 4.74 22.56
C ARG A 259 -6.78 4.03 21.34
N ALA A 260 -6.84 2.73 21.37
CA ALA A 260 -7.22 1.83 20.24
C ALA A 260 -6.11 1.55 19.21
N LEU A 261 -5.11 2.41 19.05
CA LEU A 261 -4.00 2.11 18.14
C LEU A 261 -2.86 1.40 18.88
N GLY A 262 -2.53 0.18 18.44
CA GLY A 262 -1.33 -0.54 18.88
C GLY A 262 -0.12 -0.22 17.99
N ILE A 263 1.08 -0.64 18.39
CA ILE A 263 2.31 -0.48 17.59
C ILE A 263 2.12 -1.04 16.18
N ASN A 264 1.50 -2.22 16.05
CA ASN A 264 1.30 -2.87 14.75
C ASN A 264 0.46 -2.02 13.78
N SER A 265 -0.67 -1.48 14.24
CA SER A 265 -1.55 -0.65 13.41
C SER A 265 -0.92 0.70 13.09
N SER A 266 -0.27 1.34 14.07
CA SER A 266 0.44 2.61 13.87
C SER A 266 1.58 2.45 12.86
N TRP A 267 2.40 1.42 13.01
CA TRP A 267 3.48 1.11 12.10
C TRP A 267 2.97 0.82 10.68
N MET A 268 1.96 -0.05 10.56
CA MET A 268 1.33 -0.37 9.28
C MET A 268 0.76 0.87 8.58
N LEU A 269 0.00 1.69 9.29
CA LEU A 269 -0.58 2.90 8.70
C LEU A 269 0.49 3.88 8.25
N THR A 270 1.57 4.03 9.03
CA THR A 270 2.66 4.94 8.67
C THR A 270 3.46 4.39 7.48
N THR A 271 3.96 3.15 7.56
CA THR A 271 4.90 2.63 6.55
C THR A 271 4.24 2.14 5.27
N GLU A 272 2.96 1.76 5.30
CA GLU A 272 2.24 1.26 4.11
C GLU A 272 1.30 2.30 3.49
N PHE A 273 1.00 3.41 4.19
CA PHE A 273 -0.01 4.34 3.70
C PHE A 273 0.38 5.81 3.83
N PHE A 274 0.58 6.34 5.05
CA PHE A 274 0.79 7.78 5.26
C PHE A 274 2.22 8.24 5.00
N GLY A 275 3.23 7.38 5.11
CA GLY A 275 4.64 7.77 5.06
C GLY A 275 5.15 8.14 3.67
N TRP A 276 4.52 7.65 2.61
CA TRP A 276 4.98 7.79 1.24
C TRP A 276 3.93 8.31 0.24
N ARG A 277 2.81 8.81 0.77
CA ARG A 277 1.76 9.46 -0.01
C ARG A 277 1.49 10.86 0.51
N ASP A 278 1.37 11.80 -0.38
CA ASP A 278 0.90 13.13 -0.09
C ASP A 278 -0.58 13.24 -0.48
N PHE A 279 -1.42 13.45 0.52
CA PHE A 279 -2.86 13.55 0.32
C PHE A 279 -3.29 15.02 0.29
N ARG A 280 -3.98 15.44 -0.75
CA ARG A 280 -4.50 16.80 -0.89
C ARG A 280 -5.79 17.04 -0.08
N ASN A 281 -6.55 15.98 0.16
CA ASN A 281 -7.82 16.05 0.90
C ASN A 281 -8.29 14.66 1.35
N GLY A 282 -9.30 14.66 2.25
CA GLY A 282 -9.85 13.40 2.79
C GLY A 282 -10.55 12.50 1.75
N LYS A 283 -11.01 13.03 0.61
CA LYS A 283 -11.59 12.21 -0.47
C LYS A 283 -10.50 11.31 -1.07
N GLN A 284 -9.29 11.86 -1.25
CA GLN A 284 -8.14 11.12 -1.77
C GLN A 284 -7.67 10.04 -0.79
N VAL A 285 -7.63 10.30 0.52
CA VAL A 285 -7.34 9.29 1.56
C VAL A 285 -8.28 8.10 1.43
N GLY A 286 -9.60 8.34 1.36
CA GLY A 286 -10.59 7.29 1.22
C GLY A 286 -10.46 6.50 -0.09
N LYS A 287 -10.21 7.17 -1.21
CA LYS A 287 -10.03 6.55 -2.53
C LYS A 287 -8.81 5.64 -2.54
N MET A 288 -7.65 6.13 -2.12
CA MET A 288 -6.39 5.37 -2.14
C MET A 288 -6.37 4.19 -1.14
N ALA A 289 -7.20 4.23 -0.09
CA ALA A 289 -7.43 3.08 0.78
C ALA A 289 -8.42 2.06 0.18
N GLY A 290 -9.08 2.39 -0.93
CA GLY A 290 -10.12 1.56 -1.55
C GLY A 290 -11.38 1.41 -0.70
N LEU A 291 -11.70 2.44 0.10
CA LEU A 291 -12.85 2.49 1.02
C LEU A 291 -13.96 3.44 0.51
N THR A 292 -13.83 3.93 -0.72
CA THR A 292 -14.83 4.81 -1.33
C THR A 292 -15.92 3.98 -1.99
N PRO A 293 -17.21 4.30 -1.78
CA PRO A 293 -18.29 3.65 -2.50
C PRO A 293 -18.17 3.93 -3.99
N THR A 294 -18.59 2.96 -4.79
CA THR A 294 -18.65 3.05 -6.25
C THR A 294 -20.12 3.05 -6.67
N PRO A 295 -20.82 4.19 -6.67
CA PRO A 295 -22.18 4.27 -7.17
C PRO A 295 -22.19 3.94 -8.67
N PHE A 296 -23.21 3.27 -9.10
CA PHE A 296 -23.53 3.03 -10.50
C PHE A 296 -24.93 3.60 -10.76
N ASP A 297 -24.94 4.84 -11.20
CA ASP A 297 -26.18 5.55 -11.51
C ASP A 297 -26.34 5.58 -13.03
N SER A 298 -27.37 4.94 -13.55
CA SER A 298 -27.77 4.99 -14.95
C SER A 298 -29.26 5.29 -15.05
N GLY A 299 -29.60 6.55 -15.39
CA GLY A 299 -30.96 7.00 -15.50
C GLY A 299 -31.77 6.81 -14.21
N THR A 300 -32.82 6.01 -14.24
CA THR A 300 -33.69 5.74 -13.09
C THR A 300 -33.24 4.62 -12.15
N ARG A 301 -32.06 3.98 -12.42
CA ARG A 301 -31.54 2.89 -11.59
C ARG A 301 -30.31 3.32 -10.82
N GLU A 302 -30.44 3.49 -9.51
CA GLU A 302 -29.33 3.65 -8.58
C GLU A 302 -28.91 2.26 -8.06
N ARG A 303 -27.65 1.88 -8.28
CA ARG A 303 -27.08 0.64 -7.75
C ARG A 303 -25.76 0.89 -7.06
N GLU A 304 -25.70 0.64 -5.77
CA GLU A 304 -24.46 0.60 -5.04
C GLU A 304 -23.67 -0.68 -5.34
N GLN A 305 -22.46 -0.55 -5.88
CA GLN A 305 -21.55 -1.68 -6.16
C GLN A 305 -20.59 -2.00 -5.00
N GLY A 306 -20.80 -1.40 -3.82
CA GLY A 306 -19.92 -1.51 -2.66
C GLY A 306 -18.73 -0.55 -2.75
N ILE A 307 -17.54 -0.98 -2.26
CA ILE A 307 -16.32 -0.16 -2.24
C ILE A 307 -15.42 -0.44 -3.44
N GLY A 308 -14.65 0.56 -3.89
CA GLY A 308 -13.80 0.50 -5.08
C GLY A 308 -12.70 -0.56 -5.02
N LYS A 309 -12.23 -0.91 -3.82
CA LYS A 309 -11.14 -1.90 -3.58
C LYS A 309 -9.79 -1.54 -4.21
N ASP A 310 -9.67 -0.32 -4.76
CA ASP A 310 -8.40 0.20 -5.25
C ASP A 310 -7.38 0.30 -4.11
N GLY A 311 -6.10 0.28 -4.41
CA GLY A 311 -5.04 0.38 -3.42
C GLY A 311 -4.81 -0.88 -2.55
N SER A 312 -4.05 -0.71 -1.49
CA SER A 312 -3.58 -1.83 -0.66
C SER A 312 -4.71 -2.52 0.11
N ARG A 313 -4.93 -3.80 -0.16
CA ARG A 313 -5.87 -4.63 0.63
C ARG A 313 -5.45 -4.76 2.10
N TRP A 314 -4.16 -4.59 2.39
CA TRP A 314 -3.61 -4.66 3.75
C TRP A 314 -4.03 -3.45 4.57
N VAL A 315 -3.89 -2.25 3.97
CA VAL A 315 -4.36 -0.99 4.59
C VAL A 315 -5.87 -1.03 4.80
N ARG A 316 -6.61 -1.48 3.79
CA ARG A 316 -8.07 -1.60 3.87
C ARG A 316 -8.53 -2.56 4.97
N GLY A 317 -7.94 -3.77 5.02
CA GLY A 317 -8.24 -4.76 6.07
C GLY A 317 -7.88 -4.24 7.46
N GLY A 318 -6.67 -3.71 7.64
CA GLY A 318 -6.22 -3.14 8.91
C GLY A 318 -7.06 -1.94 9.37
N ALA A 319 -7.51 -1.08 8.43
CA ALA A 319 -8.39 0.04 8.77
C ALA A 319 -9.78 -0.44 9.25
N ILE A 320 -10.32 -1.53 8.69
CA ILE A 320 -11.59 -2.12 9.14
C ILE A 320 -11.42 -2.75 10.54
N GLU A 321 -10.35 -3.49 10.78
CA GLU A 321 -10.03 -4.03 12.10
C GLU A 321 -9.86 -2.92 13.14
N LEU A 322 -9.13 -1.86 12.75
CA LEU A 322 -8.94 -0.70 13.61
C LEU A 322 -10.26 0.01 13.93
N ALA A 323 -11.19 0.10 12.99
CA ALA A 323 -12.49 0.70 13.23
C ALA A 323 -13.30 -0.08 14.29
N TRP A 324 -13.24 -1.41 14.31
CA TRP A 324 -13.81 -2.21 15.42
C TRP A 324 -13.12 -1.93 16.76
N GLY A 325 -11.78 -1.87 16.76
CA GLY A 325 -11.02 -1.48 17.95
C GLY A 325 -11.37 -0.07 18.43
N TRP A 326 -11.56 0.86 17.48
CA TRP A 326 -11.94 2.24 17.80
C TRP A 326 -13.28 2.32 18.53
N LEU A 327 -14.30 1.62 18.07
CA LEU A 327 -15.60 1.57 18.75
C LEU A 327 -15.48 1.05 20.19
N ARG A 328 -14.61 0.05 20.40
CA ARG A 328 -14.41 -0.57 21.71
C ARG A 328 -13.64 0.35 22.69
N PHE A 329 -12.58 1.00 22.23
CA PHE A 329 -11.65 1.72 23.09
C PHE A 329 -11.84 3.24 23.09
N GLN A 330 -12.65 3.77 22.15
CA GLN A 330 -12.99 5.19 22.00
C GLN A 330 -14.51 5.41 21.88
N PRO A 331 -15.34 4.85 22.78
CA PRO A 331 -16.81 4.89 22.66
C PRO A 331 -17.36 6.32 22.63
N GLU A 332 -16.69 7.24 23.32
CA GLU A 332 -17.13 8.63 23.46
C GLU A 332 -16.68 9.54 22.29
N SER A 333 -15.81 9.04 21.39
CA SER A 333 -15.40 9.83 20.24
C SER A 333 -16.57 10.15 19.31
N ALA A 334 -16.53 11.32 18.68
CA ALA A 334 -17.57 11.74 17.72
C ALA A 334 -17.78 10.71 16.58
N LEU A 335 -16.71 10.01 16.18
CA LEU A 335 -16.79 8.93 15.20
C LEU A 335 -17.56 7.71 15.71
N SER A 336 -17.33 7.29 16.95
CA SER A 336 -18.07 6.18 17.56
C SER A 336 -19.54 6.53 17.77
N GLN A 337 -19.81 7.74 18.26
CA GLN A 337 -21.17 8.26 18.44
C GLN A 337 -21.91 8.34 17.10
N TRP A 338 -21.25 8.81 16.04
CA TRP A 338 -21.79 8.82 14.69
C TRP A 338 -22.15 7.41 14.21
N TYR A 339 -21.28 6.42 14.44
CA TYR A 339 -21.55 5.04 14.06
C TYR A 339 -22.74 4.46 14.83
N MET A 340 -22.78 4.66 16.14
CA MET A 340 -23.85 4.14 17.00
C MET A 340 -25.21 4.73 16.62
N ARG A 341 -25.30 6.04 16.42
CA ARG A 341 -26.56 6.70 15.98
C ARG A 341 -27.06 6.17 14.64
N ARG A 342 -26.18 5.86 13.68
CA ARG A 342 -26.57 5.54 12.31
C ARG A 342 -26.69 4.03 12.04
N PHE A 343 -25.95 3.21 12.73
CA PHE A 343 -25.81 1.78 12.44
C PHE A 343 -25.95 0.87 13.65
N GLY A 344 -25.92 1.40 14.87
CA GLY A 344 -25.89 0.62 16.11
C GLY A 344 -27.08 -0.32 16.29
N SER A 345 -28.31 0.15 15.97
CA SER A 345 -29.55 -0.64 16.03
C SER A 345 -29.84 -1.42 14.75
N GLY A 346 -29.00 -1.29 13.72
CA GLY A 346 -29.22 -1.90 12.41
C GLY A 346 -28.97 -3.40 12.37
N SER A 347 -29.40 -4.04 11.27
CA SER A 347 -29.13 -5.45 10.98
C SER A 347 -27.62 -5.74 10.91
N LYS A 348 -27.24 -7.01 11.02
CA LYS A 348 -25.83 -7.46 10.89
C LYS A 348 -25.18 -6.97 9.59
N ARG A 349 -25.96 -6.93 8.48
CA ARG A 349 -25.49 -6.39 7.19
C ARG A 349 -25.23 -4.89 7.28
N LEU A 350 -26.16 -4.12 7.82
CA LEU A 350 -26.05 -2.66 7.95
C LEU A 350 -24.87 -2.26 8.83
N ARG A 351 -24.65 -2.96 9.94
CA ARG A 351 -23.48 -2.76 10.82
C ARG A 351 -22.16 -3.03 10.09
N LYS A 352 -22.10 -4.06 9.21
CA LYS A 352 -20.92 -4.32 8.37
C LYS A 352 -20.67 -3.20 7.33
N ILE A 353 -21.70 -2.63 6.76
CA ILE A 353 -21.59 -1.45 5.87
C ILE A 353 -21.08 -0.24 6.68
N GLY A 354 -21.67 -0.02 7.84
CA GLY A 354 -21.30 1.08 8.74
C GLY A 354 -19.84 1.03 9.19
N ILE A 355 -19.30 -0.17 9.48
CA ILE A 355 -17.90 -0.30 9.91
C ILE A 355 -16.90 0.07 8.80
N VAL A 356 -17.23 -0.21 7.53
CA VAL A 356 -16.43 0.21 6.39
C VAL A 356 -16.48 1.74 6.22
N ALA A 357 -17.64 2.34 6.40
CA ALA A 357 -17.79 3.79 6.37
C ALA A 357 -17.04 4.46 7.53
N LEU A 358 -17.07 3.86 8.75
CA LEU A 358 -16.29 4.30 9.89
C LEU A 358 -14.78 4.19 9.62
N ALA A 359 -14.32 3.08 9.06
CA ALA A 359 -12.91 2.88 8.70
C ALA A 359 -12.41 4.00 7.76
N ARG A 360 -13.21 4.40 6.76
CA ARG A 360 -12.87 5.53 5.90
C ARG A 360 -12.79 6.85 6.66
N LYS A 361 -13.79 7.15 7.49
CA LYS A 361 -13.80 8.38 8.31
C LYS A 361 -12.63 8.39 9.29
N LEU A 362 -12.32 7.26 9.90
CA LEU A 362 -11.21 7.11 10.83
C LEU A 362 -9.86 7.36 10.14
N LEU A 363 -9.61 6.78 8.96
CA LEU A 363 -8.37 7.05 8.21
C LEU A 363 -8.22 8.54 7.90
N ILE A 364 -9.30 9.23 7.54
CA ILE A 364 -9.27 10.67 7.28
C ILE A 364 -8.95 11.46 8.56
N ALA A 365 -9.52 11.07 9.69
CA ALA A 365 -9.26 11.71 10.97
C ALA A 365 -7.80 11.47 11.43
N LEU A 366 -7.27 10.24 11.25
CA LEU A 366 -5.87 9.91 11.55
C LEU A 366 -4.88 10.64 10.64
N TRP A 367 -5.20 10.78 9.36
CA TRP A 367 -4.41 11.61 8.45
C TRP A 367 -4.36 13.07 8.92
N ARG A 368 -5.50 13.69 9.25
CA ARG A 368 -5.54 15.04 9.80
C ARG A 368 -4.73 15.16 11.07
N PHE A 369 -4.84 14.18 11.98
CA PHE A 369 -4.06 14.16 13.20
C PHE A 369 -2.55 14.15 12.93
N LEU A 370 -2.08 13.39 11.93
CA LEU A 370 -0.67 13.37 11.51
C LEU A 370 -0.20 14.69 10.90
N GLU A 371 -1.06 15.35 10.11
CA GLU A 371 -0.70 16.60 9.41
C GLU A 371 -0.81 17.84 10.31
N THR A 372 -1.77 17.88 11.21
CA THR A 372 -2.12 19.09 11.97
C THR A 372 -1.91 18.94 13.48
N GLY A 373 -1.69 17.74 14.00
CA GLY A 373 -1.66 17.45 15.44
C GLY A 373 -3.03 17.45 16.13
N VAL A 374 -4.11 17.80 15.40
CA VAL A 374 -5.46 17.90 15.98
C VAL A 374 -6.02 16.51 16.29
N ILE A 375 -6.23 16.24 17.57
CA ILE A 375 -6.79 14.96 18.05
C ILE A 375 -8.23 14.83 17.51
N PRO A 376 -8.61 13.63 17.00
CA PRO A 376 -9.99 13.38 16.59
C PRO A 376 -10.98 13.69 17.73
N GLU A 377 -12.04 14.40 17.42
CA GLU A 377 -13.01 14.91 18.40
C GLU A 377 -13.51 13.83 19.36
N GLY A 378 -13.42 14.09 20.67
CA GLY A 378 -13.78 13.16 21.72
C GLY A 378 -12.89 11.93 21.86
N ALA A 379 -11.79 11.86 21.10
CA ALA A 379 -10.83 10.77 21.25
C ALA A 379 -9.89 11.03 22.43
N ARG A 380 -9.49 9.92 23.08
CA ARG A 380 -8.59 9.94 24.25
C ARG A 380 -7.22 9.44 23.87
N LEU A 381 -6.19 10.10 24.38
CA LEU A 381 -4.82 9.63 24.35
C LEU A 381 -4.60 8.54 25.39
N LYS A 382 -3.54 7.78 25.23
CA LYS A 382 -3.04 6.87 26.28
C LYS A 382 -2.44 7.68 27.41
N THR A 383 -2.69 7.27 28.63
CA THR A 383 -2.08 7.85 29.84
C THR A 383 -0.63 7.37 30.03
N ASP A 384 -0.31 6.20 29.49
CA ASP A 384 1.01 5.59 29.56
C ASP A 384 1.45 5.17 28.12
N LEU A 385 2.54 5.75 27.66
CA LEU A 385 3.14 5.46 26.34
C LEU A 385 4.21 4.36 26.39
N ARG A 386 4.25 3.55 27.47
CA ARG A 386 5.17 2.41 27.49
C ARG A 386 4.96 1.52 26.29
N LEU A 387 6.03 1.29 25.55
CA LEU A 387 6.06 0.38 24.40
C LEU A 387 6.05 -1.07 24.91
N ARG A 388 4.85 -1.58 25.26
CA ARG A 388 4.64 -2.96 25.70
C ARG A 388 4.76 -3.94 24.56
#